data_ead27d2801a8c2b272a6151228ad7613
#
_entry.id   ead27d2801a8c2b272a6151228ad7613
#
_cell.length_a   1.000
_cell.length_b   1.000
_cell.length_c   1.000
_cell.angle_alpha   90.00
_cell.angle_beta   90.00
_cell.angle_gamma   90.00
#
_symmetry.space_group_name_H-M   'P 1'
#
loop_
_entity.id
_entity.type
_entity.pdbx_description
1 polymer ?
#
loop_
_entity_poly.entity_id
_entity_poly.type
_entity_poly.pdbx_seq_one_letter_code
_entity_poly.pdbx_strand_id
1 'polypeptide(L)'
;MLNDPHCLRCECDRHGGYIEYSIRHLHPDWDVLTQTYEIRSMTDDGRFIYHSDFQLFPLGSSIPADFSQYPRAAKAALWQAIFRVKRYYLATFEPDIVQHLIKQPFSVPQRFAFYCQHLSLPNYDISHDRYNIWYVLKAE
;
A
#
# COMPACT_ATOMS: atom_id res chain seq x y z
N MET A 1 -10.33 -3.67 8.72
CA MET A 1 -11.31 -3.23 7.69
C MET A 1 -12.60 -4.03 7.68
N LEU A 2 -12.98 -4.55 8.82
CA LEU A 2 -14.19 -5.38 8.90
C LEU A 2 -15.47 -4.65 8.50
N ASN A 3 -15.48 -3.31 8.63
CA ASN A 3 -16.63 -2.50 8.27
C ASN A 3 -16.68 -2.09 6.79
N ASP A 4 -15.65 -2.44 6.02
CA ASP A 4 -15.61 -2.15 4.60
C ASP A 4 -16.24 -3.32 3.83
N PRO A 5 -17.33 -3.11 3.06
CA PRO A 5 -18.03 -4.20 2.39
C PRO A 5 -17.19 -4.88 1.28
N HIS A 6 -16.13 -4.24 0.82
CA HIS A 6 -15.24 -4.80 -0.19
C HIS A 6 -14.06 -5.55 0.41
N CYS A 7 -13.84 -5.48 1.71
CA CYS A 7 -12.78 -6.24 2.37
C CYS A 7 -13.17 -7.71 2.49
N LEU A 8 -12.43 -8.58 1.83
CA LEU A 8 -12.69 -10.02 1.82
C LEU A 8 -11.98 -10.72 2.97
N ARG A 9 -10.78 -10.23 3.33
CA ARG A 9 -9.95 -10.83 4.36
C ARG A 9 -9.03 -9.78 4.94
N CYS A 10 -8.91 -9.75 6.27
CA CYS A 10 -8.03 -8.83 6.96
C CYS A 10 -7.37 -9.56 8.12
N GLU A 11 -6.10 -9.91 7.96
CA GLU A 11 -5.29 -10.56 8.97
C GLU A 11 -4.15 -9.61 9.33
N CYS A 12 -4.43 -8.68 10.22
CA CYS A 12 -3.51 -7.61 10.56
C CYS A 12 -3.31 -7.52 12.06
N ASP A 13 -2.07 -7.23 12.45
CA ASP A 13 -1.71 -6.84 13.81
C ASP A 13 -0.54 -5.85 13.74
N ARG A 14 0.03 -5.50 14.89
CA ARG A 14 1.16 -4.56 14.97
C ARG A 14 2.47 -5.12 14.40
N HIS A 15 2.53 -6.40 14.05
CA HIS A 15 3.73 -7.08 13.54
C HIS A 15 3.65 -7.41 12.05
N GLY A 16 2.55 -7.08 11.41
CA GLY A 16 2.36 -7.30 10.00
C GLY A 16 0.92 -7.37 9.60
N GLY A 17 0.67 -7.51 8.31
CA GLY A 17 -0.69 -7.57 7.81
C GLY A 17 -0.81 -8.16 6.42
N TYR A 18 -1.97 -8.78 6.19
CA TYR A 18 -2.40 -9.26 4.90
C TYR A 18 -3.86 -8.89 4.70
N ILE A 19 -4.16 -8.17 3.63
CA ILE A 19 -5.51 -7.71 3.33
C ILE A 19 -5.87 -8.11 1.91
N GLU A 20 -7.02 -8.72 1.73
CA GLU A 20 -7.64 -8.96 0.42
C GLU A 20 -8.83 -8.02 0.28
N TYR A 21 -8.83 -7.26 -0.78
CA TYR A 21 -9.84 -6.23 -1.04
C TYR A 21 -10.44 -6.45 -2.43
N SER A 22 -11.77 -6.62 -2.51
CA SER A 22 -12.45 -6.82 -3.78
C SER A 22 -12.42 -5.55 -4.63
N ILE A 23 -12.03 -5.70 -5.89
CA ILE A 23 -11.99 -4.59 -6.86
C ILE A 23 -12.82 -4.91 -8.11
N ARG A 24 -13.71 -5.90 -8.03
CA ARG A 24 -14.61 -6.27 -9.13
C ARG A 24 -15.50 -5.11 -9.59
N HIS A 25 -15.86 -4.24 -8.66
CA HIS A 25 -16.70 -3.07 -8.94
C HIS A 25 -15.95 -1.94 -9.66
N LEU A 26 -14.62 -2.01 -9.74
CA LEU A 26 -13.80 -0.96 -10.37
C LEU A 26 -13.56 -1.20 -11.85
N HIS A 27 -13.46 -2.47 -12.25
CA HIS A 27 -13.20 -2.84 -13.65
C HIS A 27 -13.63 -4.28 -13.90
N PRO A 28 -14.24 -4.59 -15.08
CA PRO A 28 -14.75 -5.94 -15.38
C PRO A 28 -13.70 -7.05 -15.36
N ASP A 29 -12.43 -6.72 -15.65
CA ASP A 29 -11.35 -7.72 -15.71
C ASP A 29 -10.74 -8.00 -14.34
N TRP A 30 -11.08 -7.26 -13.31
CA TRP A 30 -10.41 -7.32 -12.00
C TRP A 30 -11.17 -8.16 -10.99
N ASP A 31 -10.43 -8.81 -10.12
CA ASP A 31 -10.97 -9.59 -9.01
C ASP A 31 -10.59 -9.00 -7.66
N VAL A 32 -9.31 -9.11 -7.30
CA VAL A 32 -8.87 -8.78 -5.95
C VAL A 32 -7.56 -8.00 -5.96
N LEU A 33 -7.47 -7.05 -5.02
CA LEU A 33 -6.26 -6.36 -4.64
C LEU A 33 -5.77 -6.99 -3.34
N THR A 34 -4.50 -7.39 -3.30
CA THR A 34 -3.86 -7.82 -2.06
C THR A 34 -2.87 -6.77 -1.60
N GLN A 35 -2.78 -6.59 -0.29
CA GLN A 35 -1.83 -5.69 0.35
C GLN A 35 -1.15 -6.43 1.48
N THR A 36 0.18 -6.41 1.51
CA THR A 36 0.97 -7.03 2.57
C THR A 36 1.84 -6.00 3.28
N TYR A 37 2.05 -6.23 4.58
CA TYR A 37 2.99 -5.51 5.42
C TYR A 37 3.82 -6.53 6.16
N GLU A 38 5.12 -6.52 5.95
CA GLU A 38 6.02 -7.56 6.43
C GLU A 38 7.27 -6.93 7.04
N ILE A 39 7.58 -7.29 8.28
CA ILE A 39 8.82 -6.85 8.93
C ILE A 39 10.00 -7.53 8.23
N ARG A 40 10.91 -6.73 7.70
CA ARG A 40 12.09 -7.24 7.00
C ARG A 40 13.40 -6.90 7.68
N SER A 41 13.42 -5.86 8.50
CA SER A 41 14.63 -5.44 9.19
C SER A 41 14.29 -4.58 10.39
N MET A 42 15.30 -4.17 11.13
CA MET A 42 15.16 -3.33 12.31
C MET A 42 16.29 -2.31 12.31
N THR A 43 15.99 -1.10 12.74
CA THR A 43 16.99 -0.06 12.94
C THR A 43 17.84 -0.34 14.18
N ASP A 44 18.97 0.35 14.31
CA ASP A 44 19.86 0.21 15.49
C ASP A 44 19.16 0.60 16.79
N ASP A 45 18.18 1.50 16.72
CA ASP A 45 17.41 1.93 17.90
C ASP A 45 16.15 1.07 18.15
N GLY A 46 16.03 -0.06 17.48
CA GLY A 46 14.98 -1.04 17.76
C GLY A 46 13.66 -0.83 17.05
N ARG A 47 13.57 0.09 16.08
CA ARG A 47 12.36 0.27 15.28
C ARG A 47 12.29 -0.74 14.16
N PHE A 48 11.12 -1.30 13.91
CA PHE A 48 10.91 -2.26 12.82
C PHE A 48 10.69 -1.55 11.49
N ILE A 49 11.30 -2.08 10.43
CA ILE A 49 11.07 -1.64 9.06
C ILE A 49 10.17 -2.65 8.36
N TYR A 50 8.98 -2.19 7.98
CA TYR A 50 7.96 -2.98 7.30
C TYR A 50 8.07 -2.75 5.80
N HIS A 51 8.10 -3.84 5.04
CA HIS A 51 7.96 -3.76 3.59
C HIS A 51 6.49 -3.81 3.22
N SER A 52 6.04 -2.85 2.42
CA SER A 52 4.67 -2.77 1.91
C SER A 52 4.66 -3.16 0.44
N ASP A 53 3.78 -4.09 0.09
CA ASP A 53 3.60 -4.53 -1.29
C ASP A 53 2.11 -4.71 -1.59
N PHE A 54 1.72 -4.44 -2.83
CA PHE A 54 0.36 -4.70 -3.28
C PHE A 54 0.39 -5.38 -4.63
N GLN A 55 -0.64 -6.20 -4.90
CA GLN A 55 -0.78 -6.93 -6.16
C GLN A 55 -2.23 -6.90 -6.63
N LEU A 56 -2.39 -6.73 -7.94
CA LEU A 56 -3.67 -6.81 -8.62
C LEU A 56 -3.82 -8.20 -9.25
N PHE A 57 -4.92 -8.88 -8.94
CA PHE A 57 -5.26 -10.16 -9.57
C PHE A 57 -6.46 -9.99 -10.48
N PRO A 58 -6.31 -10.32 -11.77
CA PRO A 58 -7.43 -10.34 -12.69
C PRO A 58 -8.41 -11.46 -12.37
N LEU A 59 -9.64 -11.32 -12.85
CA LEU A 59 -10.67 -12.33 -12.68
C LEU A 59 -10.23 -13.68 -13.30
N GLY A 60 -10.30 -14.73 -12.50
CA GLY A 60 -9.93 -16.08 -12.94
C GLY A 60 -8.43 -16.35 -13.05
N SER A 61 -7.58 -15.43 -12.57
CA SER A 61 -6.12 -15.59 -12.62
C SER A 61 -5.51 -15.63 -11.21
N SER A 62 -4.55 -16.51 -11.01
CA SER A 62 -3.70 -16.56 -9.81
C SER A 62 -2.37 -15.84 -10.02
N ILE A 63 -2.15 -15.24 -11.19
CA ILE A 63 -0.93 -14.51 -11.54
C ILE A 63 -1.23 -13.02 -11.46
N PRO A 64 -0.43 -12.23 -10.70
CA PRO A 64 -0.63 -10.79 -10.63
C PRO A 64 -0.46 -10.12 -11.99
N ALA A 65 -1.25 -9.09 -12.24
CA ALA A 65 -1.19 -8.32 -13.47
C ALA A 65 -0.46 -7.01 -13.27
N ASP A 66 0.19 -6.54 -14.34
CA ASP A 66 0.66 -5.18 -14.45
C ASP A 66 -0.54 -4.30 -14.84
N PHE A 67 -0.86 -3.31 -14.01
CA PHE A 67 -2.01 -2.44 -14.26
C PHE A 67 -1.67 -1.17 -15.05
N SER A 68 -0.41 -0.98 -15.43
CA SER A 68 0.03 0.22 -16.15
C SER A 68 -0.67 0.41 -17.50
N GLN A 69 -1.08 -0.69 -18.13
CA GLN A 69 -1.73 -0.70 -19.44
C GLN A 69 -3.25 -0.45 -19.41
N TYR A 70 -3.86 -0.37 -18.21
CA TYR A 70 -5.29 -0.09 -18.10
C TYR A 70 -5.58 1.40 -18.29
N PRO A 71 -6.83 1.75 -18.68
CA PRO A 71 -7.21 3.16 -18.87
C PRO A 71 -6.96 4.01 -17.63
N ARG A 72 -6.69 5.30 -17.85
CA ARG A 72 -6.37 6.23 -16.76
C ARG A 72 -7.44 6.27 -15.66
N ALA A 73 -8.72 6.26 -16.04
CA ALA A 73 -9.82 6.27 -15.07
C ALA A 73 -9.82 5.01 -14.19
N ALA A 74 -9.56 3.84 -14.78
CA ALA A 74 -9.45 2.58 -14.04
C ALA A 74 -8.26 2.60 -13.08
N LYS A 75 -7.10 3.08 -13.54
CA LYS A 75 -5.91 3.23 -12.68
C LYS A 75 -6.16 4.18 -11.51
N ALA A 76 -6.85 5.29 -11.74
CA ALA A 76 -7.20 6.23 -10.68
C ALA A 76 -8.08 5.58 -9.62
N ALA A 77 -9.09 4.81 -10.03
CA ALA A 77 -9.95 4.08 -9.10
C ALA A 77 -9.17 3.03 -8.31
N LEU A 78 -8.26 2.31 -8.96
CA LEU A 78 -7.39 1.34 -8.29
C LEU A 78 -6.51 2.00 -7.23
N TRP A 79 -5.89 3.15 -7.56
CA TRP A 79 -5.06 3.87 -6.61
C TRP A 79 -5.85 4.35 -5.38
N GLN A 80 -7.12 4.76 -5.55
CA GLN A 80 -7.98 5.10 -4.42
C GLN A 80 -8.17 3.88 -3.50
N ALA A 81 -8.38 2.71 -4.07
CA ALA A 81 -8.51 1.47 -3.29
C ALA A 81 -7.19 1.13 -2.58
N ILE A 82 -6.06 1.23 -3.27
CA ILE A 82 -4.74 1.00 -2.68
C ILE A 82 -4.51 1.92 -1.48
N PHE A 83 -4.76 3.21 -1.63
CA PHE A 83 -4.56 4.17 -0.54
C PHE A 83 -5.54 3.99 0.61
N ARG A 84 -6.77 3.55 0.31
CA ARG A 84 -7.74 3.21 1.36
C ARG A 84 -7.23 2.09 2.25
N VAL A 85 -6.70 1.04 1.66
CA VAL A 85 -6.13 -0.10 2.40
C VAL A 85 -4.88 0.33 3.17
N LYS A 86 -3.98 1.07 2.53
CA LYS A 86 -2.76 1.57 3.19
C LYS A 86 -3.09 2.49 4.38
N ARG A 87 -4.01 3.41 4.20
CA ARG A 87 -4.42 4.33 5.28
C ARG A 87 -4.97 3.55 6.47
N TYR A 88 -5.78 2.54 6.21
CA TYR A 88 -6.31 1.70 7.28
C TYR A 88 -5.17 1.09 8.12
N TYR A 89 -4.21 0.45 7.47
CA TYR A 89 -3.13 -0.22 8.20
C TYR A 89 -2.25 0.76 8.96
N LEU A 90 -1.79 1.82 8.31
CA LEU A 90 -0.91 2.79 8.93
C LEU A 90 -1.59 3.56 10.08
N ALA A 91 -2.85 3.92 9.91
CA ALA A 91 -3.59 4.65 10.94
C ALA A 91 -3.99 3.77 12.12
N THR A 92 -4.29 2.49 11.87
CA THR A 92 -4.79 1.58 12.90
C THR A 92 -3.66 0.95 13.72
N PHE A 93 -2.60 0.49 13.07
CA PHE A 93 -1.53 -0.27 13.72
C PHE A 93 -0.26 0.53 13.93
N GLU A 94 -0.12 1.68 13.30
CA GLU A 94 0.99 2.61 13.46
C GLU A 94 2.36 1.92 13.38
N PRO A 95 2.68 1.23 12.28
CA PRO A 95 4.00 0.63 12.11
C PRO A 95 5.10 1.69 12.16
N ASP A 96 6.26 1.34 12.73
CA ASP A 96 7.34 2.30 12.98
C ASP A 96 7.85 2.96 11.69
N ILE A 97 8.23 2.14 10.72
CA ILE A 97 8.77 2.59 9.44
C ILE A 97 8.20 1.70 8.35
N VAL A 98 7.64 2.31 7.29
CA VAL A 98 7.11 1.56 6.15
C VAL A 98 7.88 1.93 4.90
N GLN A 99 8.43 0.92 4.25
CA GLN A 99 9.16 1.02 3.00
C GLN A 99 8.27 0.67 1.83
N HIS A 100 8.15 1.60 0.88
CA HIS A 100 7.47 1.38 -0.38
C HIS A 100 8.51 1.38 -1.49
N LEU A 101 8.92 0.20 -1.96
CA LEU A 101 9.87 0.07 -3.05
C LEU A 101 9.22 0.46 -4.37
N ILE A 102 9.85 1.37 -5.09
CA ILE A 102 9.40 1.80 -6.42
C ILE A 102 10.24 1.09 -7.46
N LYS A 103 9.60 0.23 -8.25
CA LYS A 103 10.28 -0.61 -9.23
C LYS A 103 10.92 0.16 -10.38
N GLN A 104 10.44 1.39 -10.62
CA GLN A 104 10.97 2.28 -11.64
C GLN A 104 11.56 3.52 -10.97
N PRO A 105 12.85 3.53 -10.63
CA PRO A 105 13.46 4.59 -9.83
C PRO A 105 13.29 6.00 -10.41
N PHE A 106 13.26 6.14 -11.74
CA PHE A 106 13.08 7.44 -12.38
C PHE A 106 11.71 8.06 -12.11
N SER A 107 10.72 7.27 -11.67
CA SER A 107 9.38 7.76 -11.35
C SER A 107 9.18 8.07 -9.87
N VAL A 108 10.21 7.91 -9.03
CA VAL A 108 10.09 8.15 -7.58
C VAL A 108 9.64 9.57 -7.25
N PRO A 109 10.18 10.66 -7.84
CA PRO A 109 9.72 12.00 -7.48
C PRO A 109 8.23 12.23 -7.74
N GLN A 110 7.71 11.75 -8.86
CA GLN A 110 6.28 11.86 -9.18
C GLN A 110 5.43 10.99 -8.27
N ARG A 111 5.88 9.77 -8.00
CA ARG A 111 5.20 8.85 -7.11
C ARG A 111 5.20 9.37 -5.68
N PHE A 112 6.29 9.98 -5.23
CA PHE A 112 6.38 10.63 -3.92
C PHE A 112 5.36 11.76 -3.78
N ALA A 113 5.28 12.66 -4.78
CA ALA A 113 4.30 13.73 -4.78
C ALA A 113 2.87 13.19 -4.73
N PHE A 114 2.61 12.12 -5.45
CA PHE A 114 1.30 11.46 -5.48
C PHE A 114 0.95 10.86 -4.10
N TYR A 115 1.89 10.19 -3.45
CA TYR A 115 1.70 9.67 -2.09
C TYR A 115 1.46 10.79 -1.08
N CYS A 116 2.21 11.89 -1.16
CA CYS A 116 2.01 13.05 -0.28
C CYS A 116 0.62 13.66 -0.45
N GLN A 117 0.12 13.69 -1.68
CA GLN A 117 -1.21 14.25 -1.99
C GLN A 117 -2.34 13.35 -1.49
N HIS A 118 -2.23 12.04 -1.68
CA HIS A 118 -3.34 11.10 -1.48
C HIS A 118 -3.23 10.23 -0.23
N LEU A 119 -2.04 10.09 0.33
CA LEU A 119 -1.80 9.30 1.55
C LEU A 119 -1.00 10.12 2.55
N SER A 120 -1.56 11.25 2.95
CA SER A 120 -0.99 12.08 4.01
C SER A 120 -1.54 11.63 5.35
N LEU A 121 -0.63 11.36 6.29
CA LEU A 121 -0.97 10.89 7.62
C LEU A 121 -0.25 11.79 8.65
N PRO A 122 -0.99 12.42 9.57
CA PRO A 122 -0.40 13.42 10.47
C PRO A 122 0.66 12.85 11.42
N ASN A 123 0.61 11.54 11.69
CA ASN A 123 1.57 10.89 12.58
C ASN A 123 2.83 10.40 11.88
N TYR A 124 2.96 10.61 10.58
CA TYR A 124 4.08 10.12 9.78
C TYR A 124 4.83 11.25 9.11
N ASP A 125 6.16 11.14 9.10
CA ASP A 125 7.03 11.90 8.22
C ASP A 125 7.22 11.11 6.93
N ILE A 126 6.97 11.76 5.80
CA ILE A 126 7.05 11.12 4.49
C ILE A 126 8.28 11.65 3.77
N SER A 127 9.13 10.75 3.28
CA SER A 127 10.34 11.08 2.55
C SER A 127 10.58 10.08 1.44
N HIS A 128 11.59 10.34 0.62
CA HIS A 128 12.00 9.37 -0.40
C HIS A 128 13.51 9.38 -0.57
N ASP A 129 14.02 8.27 -1.02
CA ASP A 129 15.37 8.15 -1.55
C ASP A 129 15.30 7.74 -3.03
N ARG A 130 16.37 7.18 -3.58
CA ARG A 130 16.45 6.83 -4.99
C ARG A 130 15.44 5.75 -5.42
N TYR A 131 15.09 4.85 -4.50
CA TYR A 131 14.29 3.66 -4.83
C TYR A 131 13.03 3.52 -4.00
N ASN A 132 12.88 4.30 -2.91
CA ASN A 132 11.84 4.06 -1.93
C ASN A 132 11.10 5.33 -1.54
N ILE A 133 9.83 5.16 -1.16
CA ILE A 133 9.07 6.14 -0.41
C ILE A 133 8.96 5.60 1.02
N TRP A 134 9.33 6.44 1.99
CA TRP A 134 9.40 6.08 3.39
C TRP A 134 8.33 6.80 4.20
N TYR A 135 7.62 6.05 5.03
CA TYR A 135 6.73 6.58 6.05
C TYR A 135 7.37 6.26 7.40
N VAL A 136 7.75 7.28 8.15
CA VAL A 136 8.40 7.13 9.45
C VAL A 136 7.48 7.71 10.52
N LEU A 137 7.07 6.86 11.48
CA LEU A 137 6.20 7.27 12.57
C LEU A 137 6.91 8.32 13.41
N LYS A 138 6.23 9.45 13.66
CA LYS A 138 6.80 10.54 14.48
C LYS A 138 6.94 10.09 15.93
N ALA A 139 8.03 10.52 16.57
CA ALA A 139 8.20 10.35 18.00
C ALA A 139 7.18 11.21 18.75
N GLU A 140 6.68 10.68 19.85
CA GLU A 140 5.78 11.40 20.74
C GLU A 140 6.51 12.48 21.54
#